data_c69a2b3c13388817ef24054aac8418c1
#
_entry.id   c69a2b3c13388817ef24054aac8418c1
#
_cell.length_a   1.000
_cell.length_b   1.000
_cell.length_c   1.000
_cell.angle_alpha   90.00
_cell.angle_beta   90.00
_cell.angle_gamma   90.00
#
_symmetry.space_group_name_H-M   'P 1'
#
loop_
_entity.id
_entity.type
_entity.pdbx_description
1 polymer ?
#
loop_
_entity_poly.entity_id
_entity_poly.type
_entity_poly.pdbx_seq_one_letter_code
_entity_poly.pdbx_strand_id
1 'polypeptide(L)'
;MNESSPLVALAEALLKDLYKDLTPWRKCQVARHPDRPHCKDYIDALFTEYTPLAGDRNFADDHAIMGGLARFNDQAVVVIGQEKGNDTKSRIERNFGMARPEGYRKAIRLMDMAHRFGLPVVTLVDTPGAYP
;
A
#
# COMPACT_ATOMS: atom_id res chain seq x y z
N MET A 1 -2.68 17.53 31.85
CA MET A 1 -2.98 16.07 31.95
C MET A 1 -4.42 15.90 31.47
N ASN A 2 -4.59 15.36 30.27
CA ASN A 2 -5.91 15.12 29.68
C ASN A 2 -6.42 13.79 30.26
N GLU A 3 -7.26 13.84 31.28
CA GLU A 3 -8.00 12.66 31.71
C GLU A 3 -8.97 12.29 30.60
N SER A 4 -8.68 11.20 29.90
CA SER A 4 -9.61 10.63 28.92
C SER A 4 -10.92 10.31 29.64
N SER A 5 -12.03 10.82 29.12
CA SER A 5 -13.36 10.57 29.65
C SER A 5 -13.57 9.05 29.92
N PRO A 6 -14.21 8.62 31.01
CA PRO A 6 -14.50 7.21 31.29
C PRO A 6 -15.14 6.48 30.11
N LEU A 7 -15.91 7.17 29.29
CA LEU A 7 -16.51 6.63 28.06
C LEU A 7 -15.45 6.30 26.98
N VAL A 8 -14.41 7.11 26.86
CA VAL A 8 -13.31 6.86 25.91
C VAL A 8 -12.53 5.60 26.34
N ALA A 9 -12.19 5.50 27.63
CA ALA A 9 -11.49 4.34 28.18
C ALA A 9 -12.30 3.05 28.00
N LEU A 10 -13.64 3.11 28.20
CA LEU A 10 -14.52 1.97 27.96
C LEU A 10 -14.56 1.58 26.46
N ALA A 11 -14.66 2.55 25.57
CA ALA A 11 -14.66 2.32 24.13
C ALA A 11 -13.35 1.68 23.66
N GLU A 12 -12.21 2.15 24.15
CA GLU A 12 -10.89 1.57 23.85
C GLU A 12 -10.77 0.12 24.35
N ALA A 13 -11.26 -0.17 25.57
CA ALA A 13 -11.27 -1.51 26.12
C ALA A 13 -12.14 -2.46 25.30
N LEU A 14 -13.34 -2.05 24.90
CA LEU A 14 -14.24 -2.82 24.03
C LEU A 14 -13.64 -3.07 22.65
N LEU A 15 -13.02 -2.05 22.05
CA LEU A 15 -12.30 -2.19 20.78
C LEU A 15 -11.18 -3.21 20.90
N LYS A 16 -10.35 -3.11 21.92
CA LYS A 16 -9.25 -4.04 22.15
C LYS A 16 -9.73 -5.48 22.30
N ASP A 17 -10.83 -5.69 23.02
CA ASP A 17 -11.42 -7.01 23.20
C ASP A 17 -12.02 -7.55 21.88
N LEU A 18 -12.73 -6.70 21.12
CA LEU A 18 -13.29 -7.06 19.82
C LEU A 18 -12.22 -7.49 18.80
N TYR A 19 -11.05 -6.83 18.81
CA TYR A 19 -9.97 -7.11 17.85
C TYR A 19 -8.99 -8.20 18.32
N LYS A 20 -9.12 -8.69 19.56
CA LYS A 20 -8.21 -9.68 20.16
C LYS A 20 -8.23 -11.01 19.42
N ASP A 21 -9.41 -11.49 19.03
CA ASP A 21 -9.63 -12.82 18.46
C ASP A 21 -10.43 -12.75 17.14
N LEU A 22 -9.88 -12.02 16.15
CA LEU A 22 -10.49 -11.95 14.82
C LEU A 22 -10.34 -13.27 14.06
N THR A 23 -11.46 -13.85 13.63
CA THR A 23 -11.43 -14.97 12.67
C THR A 23 -10.77 -14.54 11.34
N PRO A 24 -10.24 -15.48 10.53
CA PRO A 24 -9.66 -15.15 9.23
C PRO A 24 -10.61 -14.31 8.34
N TRP A 25 -11.89 -14.63 8.34
CA TRP A 25 -12.90 -13.88 7.60
C TRP A 25 -13.04 -12.43 8.11
N ARG A 26 -13.11 -12.24 9.42
CA ARG A 26 -13.17 -10.89 10.01
C ARG A 26 -11.91 -10.07 9.70
N LYS A 27 -10.74 -10.71 9.69
CA LYS A 27 -9.49 -10.05 9.24
C LYS A 27 -9.60 -9.56 7.81
N CYS A 28 -10.14 -10.39 6.91
CA CYS A 28 -10.39 -9.97 5.52
C CYS A 28 -11.38 -8.81 5.42
N GLN A 29 -12.46 -8.82 6.21
CA GLN A 29 -13.42 -7.72 6.23
C GLN A 29 -12.78 -6.41 6.71
N VAL A 30 -11.98 -6.45 7.78
CA VAL A 30 -11.23 -5.28 8.27
C VAL A 30 -10.24 -4.80 7.21
N ALA A 31 -9.49 -5.71 6.58
CA ALA A 31 -8.53 -5.37 5.52
C ALA A 31 -9.19 -4.73 4.29
N ARG A 32 -10.46 -5.05 4.02
CA ARG A 32 -11.23 -4.54 2.88
C ARG A 32 -12.18 -3.39 3.24
N HIS A 33 -12.06 -2.83 4.44
CA HIS A 33 -12.90 -1.71 4.83
C HIS A 33 -12.67 -0.51 3.89
N PRO A 34 -13.74 0.13 3.38
CA PRO A 34 -13.61 1.20 2.37
C PRO A 34 -12.84 2.42 2.86
N ASP A 35 -12.88 2.70 4.17
CA ASP A 35 -12.22 3.87 4.77
C ASP A 35 -10.78 3.58 5.23
N ARG A 36 -10.22 2.41 4.89
CA ARG A 36 -8.80 2.15 5.18
C ARG A 36 -7.91 2.97 4.26
N PRO A 37 -6.77 3.46 4.79
CA PRO A 37 -5.75 4.09 3.95
C PRO A 37 -5.29 3.13 2.86
N HIS A 38 -5.04 3.66 1.68
CA HIS A 38 -4.53 2.96 0.51
C HIS A 38 -3.02 3.12 0.39
N CYS A 39 -2.40 2.44 -0.56
CA CYS A 39 -0.97 2.53 -0.82
C CYS A 39 -0.50 3.98 -1.01
N LYS A 40 -1.24 4.76 -1.78
CA LYS A 40 -0.94 6.18 -1.99
C LYS A 40 -0.92 6.97 -0.69
N ASP A 41 -1.89 6.75 0.21
CA ASP A 41 -1.98 7.46 1.48
C ASP A 41 -0.77 7.14 2.38
N TYR A 42 -0.33 5.88 2.39
CA TYR A 42 0.89 5.49 3.11
C TYR A 42 2.15 6.10 2.50
N ILE A 43 2.23 6.17 1.16
CA ILE A 43 3.37 6.82 0.50
C ILE A 43 3.42 8.30 0.88
N ASP A 44 2.31 9.00 0.79
CA ASP A 44 2.22 10.43 1.09
C ASP A 44 2.49 10.73 2.58
N ALA A 45 2.12 9.82 3.49
CA ALA A 45 2.28 10.02 4.93
C ALA A 45 3.67 9.62 5.48
N LEU A 46 4.32 8.62 4.90
CA LEU A 46 5.54 8.01 5.48
C LEU A 46 6.81 8.41 4.74
N PHE A 47 6.71 8.84 3.48
CA PHE A 47 7.87 9.09 2.64
C PHE A 47 7.92 10.54 2.17
N THR A 48 9.15 11.04 2.00
CA THR A 48 9.43 12.34 1.38
C THR A 48 10.10 12.14 0.02
N GLU A 49 10.09 13.18 -0.83
CA GLU A 49 10.74 13.20 -2.14
C GLU A 49 10.33 12.02 -3.05
N TYR A 50 9.07 11.55 -2.94
CA TYR A 50 8.62 10.44 -3.77
C TYR A 50 8.66 10.81 -5.24
N THR A 51 9.47 10.09 -6.01
CA THR A 51 9.62 10.21 -7.46
C THR A 51 9.11 8.93 -8.13
N PRO A 52 7.90 8.96 -8.72
CA PRO A 52 7.33 7.79 -9.35
C PRO A 52 8.10 7.38 -10.60
N LEU A 53 8.23 6.07 -10.81
CA LEU A 53 8.88 5.47 -11.98
C LEU A 53 7.88 4.59 -12.72
N ALA A 54 7.37 5.08 -13.85
CA ALA A 54 6.38 4.41 -14.66
C ALA A 54 6.97 3.30 -15.56
N GLY A 55 6.13 2.35 -15.90
CA GLY A 55 6.35 1.35 -16.94
C GLY A 55 7.34 0.24 -16.62
N ASP A 56 7.17 -0.86 -17.35
CA ASP A 56 8.06 -2.04 -17.28
C ASP A 56 9.27 -1.93 -18.24
N ARG A 57 9.31 -0.88 -19.07
CA ARG A 57 10.30 -0.63 -20.13
C ARG A 57 10.34 -1.73 -21.21
N ASN A 58 9.26 -2.44 -21.36
CA ASN A 58 9.12 -3.51 -22.35
C ASN A 58 7.82 -3.38 -23.15
N PHE A 59 6.69 -3.23 -22.45
CA PHE A 59 5.37 -3.21 -23.07
C PHE A 59 4.52 -2.01 -22.64
N ALA A 60 4.24 -1.84 -21.34
CA ALA A 60 3.34 -0.80 -20.85
C ALA A 60 3.59 -0.41 -19.39
N ASP A 61 2.83 0.56 -18.91
CA ASP A 61 2.69 0.81 -17.47
C ASP A 61 1.43 0.11 -16.94
N ASP A 62 1.50 -0.29 -15.68
CA ASP A 62 0.36 -0.79 -14.93
C ASP A 62 0.12 0.10 -13.70
N HIS A 63 -1.02 0.78 -13.70
CA HIS A 63 -1.41 1.68 -12.62
C HIS A 63 -1.79 0.97 -11.31
N ALA A 64 -2.01 -0.34 -11.34
CA ALA A 64 -2.19 -1.15 -10.13
C ALA A 64 -0.92 -1.24 -9.28
N ILE A 65 0.27 -1.05 -9.89
CA ILE A 65 1.54 -1.00 -9.18
C ILE A 65 2.05 0.45 -9.16
N MET A 66 2.09 1.03 -7.99
CA MET A 66 2.85 2.25 -7.72
C MET A 66 4.28 1.87 -7.35
N GLY A 67 5.24 2.65 -7.81
CA GLY A 67 6.62 2.41 -7.42
C GLY A 67 7.54 3.54 -7.84
N GLY A 68 8.62 3.72 -7.10
CA GLY A 68 9.59 4.80 -7.34
C GLY A 68 10.64 4.92 -6.26
N LEU A 69 11.41 5.98 -6.38
CA LEU A 69 12.37 6.39 -5.36
C LEU A 69 11.71 7.28 -4.33
N ALA A 70 12.14 7.18 -3.08
CA ALA A 70 11.65 8.01 -1.99
C ALA A 70 12.69 8.12 -0.87
N ARG A 71 12.39 8.92 0.15
CA ARG A 71 13.13 8.92 1.43
C ARG A 71 12.23 8.47 2.56
N PHE A 72 12.75 7.60 3.39
CA PHE A 72 12.15 7.20 4.66
C PHE A 72 13.13 7.51 5.78
N ASN A 73 12.79 8.43 6.70
CA ASN A 73 13.70 8.94 7.73
C ASN A 73 15.08 9.33 7.15
N ASP A 74 15.08 10.17 6.11
CA ASP A 74 16.24 10.63 5.35
C ASP A 74 17.05 9.55 4.61
N GLN A 75 16.69 8.28 4.76
CA GLN A 75 17.30 7.20 3.99
C GLN A 75 16.64 7.05 2.63
N ALA A 76 17.44 7.03 1.55
CA ALA A 76 16.96 6.72 0.22
C ALA A 76 16.47 5.27 0.14
N VAL A 77 15.29 5.07 -0.40
CA VAL A 77 14.63 3.75 -0.54
C VAL A 77 13.93 3.63 -1.89
N VAL A 78 13.66 2.41 -2.28
CA VAL A 78 12.69 2.10 -3.35
C VAL A 78 11.38 1.69 -2.69
N VAL A 79 10.28 2.31 -3.11
CA VAL A 79 8.93 1.95 -2.65
C VAL A 79 8.18 1.27 -3.79
N ILE A 80 7.53 0.16 -3.49
CA ILE A 80 6.68 -0.58 -4.44
C ILE A 80 5.40 -0.97 -3.72
N GLY A 81 4.25 -0.63 -4.27
CA GLY A 81 2.99 -0.98 -3.63
C GLY A 81 1.84 -1.17 -4.61
N GLN A 82 0.82 -1.88 -4.15
CA GLN A 82 -0.42 -2.09 -4.89
C GLN A 82 -1.44 -1.03 -4.50
N GLU A 83 -2.00 -0.35 -5.49
CA GLU A 83 -3.01 0.68 -5.30
C GLU A 83 -4.33 0.26 -5.93
N LYS A 84 -5.39 0.23 -5.12
CA LYS A 84 -6.73 -0.20 -5.54
C LYS A 84 -7.60 0.92 -6.08
N GLY A 85 -7.27 2.16 -5.74
CA GLY A 85 -8.13 3.31 -5.96
C GLY A 85 -9.23 3.46 -4.89
N ASN A 86 -9.67 4.68 -4.65
CA ASN A 86 -10.66 5.04 -3.63
C ASN A 86 -12.06 5.35 -4.18
N ASP A 87 -12.18 5.67 -5.46
CA ASP A 87 -13.43 5.90 -6.17
C ASP A 87 -13.58 4.95 -7.37
N THR A 88 -14.75 4.91 -7.97
CA THR A 88 -15.06 3.99 -9.09
C THR A 88 -14.11 4.17 -10.27
N LYS A 89 -13.78 5.41 -10.63
CA LYS A 89 -12.91 5.71 -11.77
C LYS A 89 -11.49 5.22 -11.51
N SER A 90 -10.91 5.59 -10.38
CA SER A 90 -9.56 5.18 -10.01
C SER A 90 -9.45 3.67 -9.80
N ARG A 91 -10.50 3.00 -9.29
CA ARG A 91 -10.54 1.54 -9.16
C ARG A 91 -10.48 0.84 -10.52
N ILE A 92 -11.23 1.33 -11.51
CA ILE A 92 -11.19 0.78 -12.87
C ILE A 92 -9.81 1.01 -13.49
N GLU A 93 -9.27 2.23 -13.42
CA GLU A 93 -7.95 2.58 -13.94
C GLU A 93 -6.84 1.70 -13.35
N ARG A 94 -6.94 1.40 -12.06
CA ARG A 94 -5.96 0.58 -11.32
C ARG A 94 -6.32 -0.90 -11.26
N ASN A 95 -7.29 -1.32 -12.07
CA ASN A 95 -7.74 -2.71 -12.13
C ASN A 95 -7.99 -3.31 -10.73
N PHE A 96 -8.57 -2.52 -9.81
CA PHE A 96 -8.87 -2.90 -8.42
C PHE A 96 -7.64 -3.37 -7.61
N GLY A 97 -6.43 -2.97 -7.99
CA GLY A 97 -5.18 -3.41 -7.38
C GLY A 97 -4.71 -4.79 -7.83
N MET A 98 -5.32 -5.36 -8.87
CA MET A 98 -4.90 -6.62 -9.49
C MET A 98 -3.85 -6.32 -10.58
N ALA A 99 -2.59 -6.59 -10.27
CA ALA A 99 -1.50 -6.30 -11.17
C ALA A 99 -1.51 -7.18 -12.42
N ARG A 100 -1.30 -6.54 -13.57
CA ARG A 100 -1.07 -7.18 -14.87
C ARG A 100 0.38 -7.64 -14.99
N PRO A 101 0.74 -8.45 -16.02
CA PRO A 101 2.12 -8.88 -16.22
C PRO A 101 3.15 -7.74 -16.27
N GLU A 102 2.81 -6.61 -16.90
CA GLU A 102 3.64 -5.41 -16.93
C GLU A 102 3.84 -4.78 -15.54
N GLY A 103 2.87 -4.88 -14.63
CA GLY A 103 3.01 -4.45 -13.24
C GLY A 103 4.05 -5.28 -12.48
N TYR A 104 4.02 -6.59 -12.65
CA TYR A 104 5.04 -7.47 -12.07
C TYR A 104 6.44 -7.18 -12.64
N ARG A 105 6.56 -6.97 -13.95
CA ARG A 105 7.85 -6.61 -14.59
C ARG A 105 8.35 -5.25 -14.11
N LYS A 106 7.45 -4.27 -13.91
CA LYS A 106 7.77 -2.98 -13.29
C LYS A 106 8.33 -3.18 -11.88
N ALA A 107 7.70 -4.01 -11.06
CA ALA A 107 8.19 -4.31 -9.71
C ALA A 107 9.59 -4.96 -9.76
N ILE A 108 9.81 -5.95 -10.61
CA ILE A 108 11.13 -6.59 -10.81
C ILE A 108 12.16 -5.54 -11.21
N ARG A 109 11.88 -4.71 -12.20
CA ARG A 109 12.78 -3.64 -12.64
C ARG A 109 13.18 -2.68 -11.50
N LEU A 110 12.23 -2.34 -10.63
CA LEU A 110 12.50 -1.47 -9.49
C LEU A 110 13.35 -2.18 -8.42
N MET A 111 13.12 -3.48 -8.19
CA MET A 111 13.96 -4.29 -7.29
C MET A 111 15.40 -4.45 -7.83
N ASP A 112 15.55 -4.66 -9.13
CA ASP A 112 16.87 -4.73 -9.79
C ASP A 112 17.61 -3.40 -9.68
N MET A 113 16.90 -2.29 -9.84
CA MET A 113 17.46 -0.95 -9.63
C MET A 113 17.88 -0.75 -8.17
N ALA A 114 17.05 -1.14 -7.20
CA ALA A 114 17.38 -1.07 -5.79
C ALA A 114 18.64 -1.87 -5.47
N HIS A 115 18.73 -3.10 -5.97
CA HIS A 115 19.90 -3.96 -5.82
C HIS A 115 21.18 -3.30 -6.38
N ARG A 116 21.09 -2.75 -7.60
CA ARG A 116 22.22 -2.08 -8.27
C ARG A 116 22.77 -0.89 -7.49
N PHE A 117 21.90 -0.12 -6.83
CA PHE A 117 22.27 1.07 -6.08
C PHE A 117 22.37 0.82 -4.57
N GLY A 118 22.22 -0.41 -4.10
CA GLY A 118 22.30 -0.75 -2.68
C GLY A 118 21.19 -0.11 -1.84
N LEU A 119 20.00 0.10 -2.42
CA LEU A 119 18.86 0.73 -1.75
C LEU A 119 17.95 -0.31 -1.10
N PRO A 120 17.46 -0.05 0.12
CA PRO A 120 16.38 -0.85 0.69
C PRO A 120 15.11 -0.77 -0.16
N VAL A 121 14.33 -1.85 -0.16
CA VAL A 121 13.02 -1.89 -0.81
C VAL A 121 11.93 -1.98 0.25
N VAL A 122 10.97 -1.08 0.20
CA VAL A 122 9.76 -1.11 1.02
C VAL A 122 8.59 -1.54 0.14
N THR A 123 7.89 -2.59 0.55
CA THR A 123 6.72 -3.10 -0.19
C THR A 123 5.44 -2.90 0.59
N LEU A 124 4.40 -2.40 -0.08
CA LEU A 124 3.05 -2.21 0.44
C LEU A 124 2.09 -3.13 -0.32
N VAL A 125 1.75 -4.27 0.28
CA VAL A 125 0.94 -5.31 -0.38
C VAL A 125 -0.52 -5.14 -0.01
N ASP A 126 -1.35 -4.78 -0.99
CA ASP A 126 -2.80 -4.63 -0.83
C ASP A 126 -3.53 -4.96 -2.14
N THR A 127 -3.80 -6.24 -2.36
CA THR A 127 -4.46 -6.73 -3.57
C THR A 127 -5.52 -7.77 -3.24
N PRO A 128 -6.63 -7.82 -3.98
CA PRO A 128 -7.59 -8.93 -3.91
C PRO A 128 -7.09 -10.20 -4.61
N GLY A 129 -6.09 -10.10 -5.49
CA GLY A 129 -5.54 -11.22 -6.23
C GLY A 129 -4.76 -10.79 -7.47
N ALA A 130 -4.33 -11.76 -8.27
CA ALA A 130 -3.73 -11.52 -9.57
C ALA A 130 -4.79 -11.11 -10.60
N TYR A 131 -4.36 -10.47 -11.68
CA TYR A 131 -5.20 -10.25 -12.87
C TYR A 131 -5.52 -11.61 -13.52
N PRO A 132 -6.80 -11.90 -13.86
CA PRO A 132 -7.21 -13.14 -14.49
C PRO A 132 -6.77 -13.26 -15.95
#